data_f72483aab37d0bbf80fb0b86e71ef211
#
_entry.id   f72483aab37d0bbf80fb0b86e71ef211
#
_cell.length_a   1.000
_cell.length_b   1.000
_cell.length_c   1.000
_cell.angle_alpha   90.00
_cell.angle_beta   90.00
_cell.angle_gamma   90.00
#
_symmetry.space_group_name_H-M   'P 1'
#
loop_
_entity.id
_entity.type
_entity.pdbx_description
1 polymer ?
#
loop_
_entity_poly.entity_id
_entity_poly.type
_entity_poly.pdbx_seq_one_letter_code
_entity_poly.pdbx_strand_id
1 'polypeptide(L)'
;MKIIYMGTPDFAVPALNALANSEHEVCAVFTQPDKPRGRKMIMTPPDVKVCAEKLNIPVYQPETFKDGKPLEIINKYNPDVIVVAAYGKILPKSVLDSAKYGCINLHGSLLPKYRGASPIQQSVLNGDRETGVTAMQMDVGLDTGDILKVVKTEIGVNETSGELFDRLSLMGGELILDTLSALEKGEITPIKQDESLATHTSKIDKSLCPIDFTKSAFEVHNKIRGLNPWPIATTEINGKKIKVHSSLLCEKSGKAGTVISTKPLIVACGEKSVELCEIQPEGKKKMTAEAFLAGHRLSVGDVIG
;
A
#
# COMPACT_ATOMS: atom_id res chain seq x y z
N MET A 1 -18.17 21.20 4.75
CA MET A 1 -16.92 21.82 4.24
C MET A 1 -16.84 21.76 2.73
N LYS A 2 -16.13 22.71 2.13
CA LYS A 2 -15.72 22.70 0.73
C LYS A 2 -14.33 22.07 0.60
N ILE A 3 -14.20 20.99 -0.17
CA ILE A 3 -13.03 20.12 -0.18
C ILE A 3 -12.41 20.06 -1.58
N ILE A 4 -11.09 20.22 -1.66
CA ILE A 4 -10.31 19.74 -2.80
C ILE A 4 -9.72 18.38 -2.40
N TYR A 5 -9.89 17.38 -3.27
CA TYR A 5 -9.32 16.06 -3.08
C TYR A 5 -8.08 15.84 -3.96
N MET A 6 -7.00 15.30 -3.40
CA MET A 6 -5.77 14.99 -4.13
C MET A 6 -5.41 13.52 -3.95
N GLY A 7 -5.49 12.74 -5.01
CA GLY A 7 -5.19 11.30 -4.95
C GLY A 7 -4.84 10.74 -6.33
N THR A 8 -4.28 9.53 -6.39
CA THR A 8 -3.89 8.95 -7.69
C THR A 8 -4.33 7.50 -7.84
N PRO A 9 -3.83 6.51 -7.04
CA PRO A 9 -4.17 5.10 -7.21
C PRO A 9 -5.52 4.75 -6.58
N ASP A 10 -5.88 3.51 -6.74
CA ASP A 10 -7.07 2.85 -6.19
C ASP A 10 -7.21 3.00 -4.67
N PHE A 11 -6.10 3.02 -3.90
CA PHE A 11 -6.11 3.32 -2.45
C PHE A 11 -6.88 4.60 -2.10
N ALA A 12 -6.81 5.59 -2.96
CA ALA A 12 -7.43 6.90 -2.74
C ALA A 12 -8.93 6.94 -3.13
N VAL A 13 -9.44 5.94 -3.86
CA VAL A 13 -10.82 5.94 -4.37
C VAL A 13 -11.87 5.81 -3.27
N PRO A 14 -11.75 4.93 -2.25
CA PRO A 14 -12.74 4.85 -1.19
C PRO A 14 -12.92 6.15 -0.40
N ALA A 15 -11.84 6.87 -0.11
CA ALA A 15 -11.92 8.16 0.58
C ALA A 15 -12.61 9.24 -0.28
N LEU A 16 -12.33 9.29 -1.60
CA LEU A 16 -13.05 10.17 -2.51
C LEU A 16 -14.55 9.86 -2.55
N ASN A 17 -14.92 8.58 -2.64
CA ASN A 17 -16.31 8.15 -2.63
C ASN A 17 -17.00 8.49 -1.30
N ALA A 18 -16.34 8.27 -0.16
CA ALA A 18 -16.88 8.60 1.15
C ALA A 18 -17.18 10.11 1.25
N LEU A 19 -16.23 10.96 0.84
CA LEU A 19 -16.40 12.41 0.84
C LEU A 19 -17.52 12.87 -0.11
N ALA A 20 -17.58 12.35 -1.33
CA ALA A 20 -18.58 12.72 -2.33
C ALA A 20 -20.00 12.29 -1.96
N ASN A 21 -20.16 11.24 -1.13
CA ASN A 21 -21.46 10.76 -0.65
C ASN A 21 -21.82 11.32 0.74
N SER A 22 -21.02 12.25 1.28
CA SER A 22 -21.27 12.89 2.57
C SER A 22 -21.97 14.25 2.42
N GLU A 23 -22.13 14.98 3.52
CA GLU A 23 -22.61 16.35 3.54
C GLU A 23 -21.60 17.39 3.02
N HIS A 24 -20.36 16.98 2.74
CA HIS A 24 -19.30 17.84 2.25
C HIS A 24 -19.38 18.03 0.74
N GLU A 25 -18.87 19.16 0.23
CA GLU A 25 -18.76 19.45 -1.19
C GLU A 25 -17.34 19.16 -1.69
N VAL A 26 -17.15 18.08 -2.46
CA VAL A 26 -15.90 17.88 -3.19
C VAL A 26 -15.93 18.69 -4.47
N CYS A 27 -15.34 19.90 -4.45
CA CYS A 27 -15.43 20.87 -5.54
C CYS A 27 -14.44 20.64 -6.68
N ALA A 28 -13.34 19.94 -6.43
CA ALA A 28 -12.34 19.57 -7.45
C ALA A 28 -11.49 18.39 -7.00
N VAL A 29 -10.96 17.65 -7.96
CA VAL A 29 -10.02 16.56 -7.77
C VAL A 29 -8.71 16.86 -8.51
N PHE A 30 -7.59 16.67 -7.82
CA PHE A 30 -6.26 16.68 -8.41
C PHE A 30 -5.68 15.29 -8.42
N THR A 31 -5.16 14.86 -9.57
CA THR A 31 -4.51 13.55 -9.73
C THR A 31 -3.29 13.66 -10.63
N GLN A 32 -2.46 12.61 -10.66
CA GLN A 32 -1.32 12.60 -11.59
C GLN A 32 -1.79 12.47 -13.05
N PRO A 33 -0.99 12.94 -14.03
CA PRO A 33 -1.27 12.73 -15.45
C PRO A 33 -1.45 11.26 -15.80
N ASP A 34 -2.23 11.00 -16.86
CA ASP A 34 -2.36 9.67 -17.45
C ASP A 34 -0.98 9.13 -17.80
N LYS A 35 -0.77 7.83 -17.57
CA LYS A 35 0.53 7.18 -17.81
C LYS A 35 0.37 5.91 -18.62
N PRO A 36 1.35 5.57 -19.50
CA PRO A 36 1.31 4.30 -20.18
C PRO A 36 1.45 3.13 -19.20
N ARG A 37 0.51 2.16 -19.28
CA ARG A 37 0.50 0.94 -18.45
C ARG A 37 0.54 -0.34 -19.31
N GLY A 38 1.08 -1.40 -18.74
CA GLY A 38 1.17 -2.74 -19.35
C GLY A 38 2.17 -2.84 -20.49
N ARG A 39 2.28 -4.06 -21.07
CA ARG A 39 3.23 -4.35 -22.15
C ARG A 39 2.96 -3.55 -23.43
N LYS A 40 1.70 -3.18 -23.68
CA LYS A 40 1.27 -2.42 -24.85
C LYS A 40 1.39 -0.90 -24.68
N MET A 41 1.90 -0.42 -23.54
CA MET A 41 2.07 1.01 -23.22
C MET A 41 0.80 1.85 -23.48
N ILE A 42 -0.37 1.30 -23.14
CA ILE A 42 -1.66 1.99 -23.32
C ILE A 42 -1.77 3.10 -22.28
N MET A 43 -2.05 4.32 -22.75
CA MET A 43 -2.33 5.47 -21.87
C MET A 43 -3.54 5.13 -20.99
N THR A 44 -3.30 5.08 -19.68
CA THR A 44 -4.30 4.67 -18.69
C THR A 44 -4.49 5.80 -17.68
N PRO A 45 -5.74 6.26 -17.48
CA PRO A 45 -6.05 7.27 -16.47
C PRO A 45 -5.81 6.71 -15.06
N PRO A 46 -5.47 7.56 -14.08
CA PRO A 46 -5.48 7.21 -12.67
C PRO A 46 -6.88 6.78 -12.20
N ASP A 47 -6.93 5.86 -11.24
CA ASP A 47 -8.19 5.34 -10.71
C ASP A 47 -9.06 6.45 -10.08
N VAL A 48 -8.43 7.41 -9.43
CA VAL A 48 -9.08 8.61 -8.87
C VAL A 48 -9.70 9.48 -9.97
N LYS A 49 -9.07 9.64 -11.15
CA LYS A 49 -9.67 10.36 -12.29
C LYS A 49 -10.94 9.67 -12.76
N VAL A 50 -10.86 8.36 -12.97
CA VAL A 50 -12.03 7.56 -13.41
C VAL A 50 -13.19 7.68 -12.42
N CYS A 51 -12.90 7.68 -11.12
CA CYS A 51 -13.89 7.85 -10.07
C CYS A 51 -14.50 9.27 -10.10
N ALA A 52 -13.66 10.32 -10.15
CA ALA A 52 -14.11 11.72 -10.14
C ALA A 52 -14.97 12.06 -11.36
N GLU A 53 -14.62 11.57 -12.55
CA GLU A 53 -15.40 11.74 -13.78
C GLU A 53 -16.79 11.11 -13.67
N LYS A 54 -16.91 9.92 -13.06
CA LYS A 54 -18.20 9.27 -12.78
C LYS A 54 -19.07 10.06 -11.80
N LEU A 55 -18.43 10.77 -10.87
CA LEU A 55 -19.09 11.63 -9.89
C LEU A 55 -19.37 13.04 -10.44
N ASN A 56 -19.00 13.34 -11.69
CA ASN A 56 -19.08 14.66 -12.32
C ASN A 56 -18.30 15.74 -11.56
N ILE A 57 -17.20 15.39 -10.92
CA ILE A 57 -16.31 16.31 -10.21
C ILE A 57 -15.21 16.78 -11.18
N PRO A 58 -14.91 18.09 -11.27
CA PRO A 58 -13.82 18.61 -12.09
C PRO A 58 -12.47 17.99 -11.74
N VAL A 59 -11.71 17.55 -12.76
CA VAL A 59 -10.40 16.89 -12.58
C VAL A 59 -9.28 17.74 -13.14
N TYR A 60 -8.22 17.89 -12.37
CA TYR A 60 -7.00 18.59 -12.74
C TYR A 60 -5.79 17.66 -12.63
N GLN A 61 -4.94 17.68 -13.67
CA GLN A 61 -3.76 16.81 -13.76
C GLN A 61 -2.48 17.64 -13.96
N PRO A 62 -2.07 18.47 -12.98
CA PRO A 62 -0.90 19.32 -13.15
C PRO A 62 0.37 18.45 -13.23
N GLU A 63 1.27 18.77 -14.15
CA GLU A 63 2.59 18.16 -14.23
C GLU A 63 3.49 18.64 -13.09
N THR A 64 3.35 19.90 -12.71
CA THR A 64 4.14 20.57 -11.67
C THR A 64 3.29 21.54 -10.84
N PHE A 65 3.75 21.83 -9.62
CA PHE A 65 3.24 22.94 -8.80
C PHE A 65 4.14 24.18 -8.83
N LYS A 66 5.28 24.11 -9.54
CA LYS A 66 6.29 25.18 -9.54
C LYS A 66 5.89 26.40 -10.37
N ASP A 67 4.99 26.23 -11.33
CA ASP A 67 4.53 27.31 -12.22
C ASP A 67 3.40 28.16 -11.63
N GLY A 68 2.93 27.84 -10.42
CA GLY A 68 1.87 28.56 -9.72
C GLY A 68 0.44 28.30 -10.21
N LYS A 69 0.25 27.75 -11.41
CA LYS A 69 -1.08 27.49 -11.99
C LYS A 69 -1.99 26.61 -11.15
N PRO A 70 -1.50 25.50 -10.55
CA PRO A 70 -2.35 24.70 -9.67
C PRO A 70 -2.82 25.47 -8.44
N LEU A 71 -1.99 26.35 -7.88
CA LEU A 71 -2.37 27.19 -6.75
C LEU A 71 -3.45 28.21 -7.14
N GLU A 72 -3.37 28.80 -8.33
CA GLU A 72 -4.42 29.70 -8.83
C GLU A 72 -5.76 28.98 -8.95
N ILE A 73 -5.75 27.72 -9.41
CA ILE A 73 -6.96 26.89 -9.49
C ILE A 73 -7.50 26.61 -8.08
N ILE A 74 -6.65 26.20 -7.14
CA ILE A 74 -7.03 25.94 -5.76
C ILE A 74 -7.68 27.18 -5.14
N ASN A 75 -7.05 28.35 -5.30
CA ASN A 75 -7.56 29.62 -4.76
C ASN A 75 -8.92 30.03 -5.34
N LYS A 76 -9.19 29.72 -6.63
CA LYS A 76 -10.52 29.97 -7.24
C LYS A 76 -11.63 29.16 -6.58
N TYR A 77 -11.34 27.95 -6.13
CA TYR A 77 -12.30 27.13 -5.40
C TYR A 77 -12.47 27.56 -3.95
N ASN A 78 -11.46 28.23 -3.36
CA ASN A 78 -11.43 28.66 -1.96
C ASN A 78 -11.87 27.52 -1.01
N PRO A 79 -11.12 26.40 -0.96
CA PRO A 79 -11.51 25.24 -0.16
C PRO A 79 -11.33 25.50 1.33
N ASP A 80 -12.16 24.86 2.16
CA ASP A 80 -11.96 24.81 3.61
C ASP A 80 -10.78 23.91 3.98
N VAL A 81 -10.60 22.81 3.24
CA VAL A 81 -9.56 21.80 3.48
C VAL A 81 -9.16 21.12 2.17
N ILE A 82 -7.90 20.69 2.10
CA ILE A 82 -7.40 19.81 1.04
C ILE A 82 -7.17 18.43 1.64
N VAL A 83 -7.87 17.41 1.13
CA VAL A 83 -7.68 16.03 1.56
C VAL A 83 -6.77 15.32 0.58
N VAL A 84 -5.74 14.67 1.08
CA VAL A 84 -4.70 14.01 0.29
C VAL A 84 -4.67 12.51 0.63
N ALA A 85 -4.61 11.65 -0.38
CA ALA A 85 -4.36 10.22 -0.21
C ALA A 85 -3.53 9.69 -1.37
N ALA A 86 -2.33 9.20 -1.11
CA ALA A 86 -1.44 8.62 -2.11
C ALA A 86 -1.32 9.45 -3.40
N TYR A 87 -1.23 10.77 -3.30
CA TYR A 87 -1.15 11.66 -4.46
C TYR A 87 0.15 11.52 -5.24
N GLY A 88 1.26 11.28 -4.53
CA GLY A 88 2.56 11.00 -5.11
C GLY A 88 3.28 12.22 -5.69
N LYS A 89 2.93 13.44 -5.25
CA LYS A 89 3.66 14.68 -5.53
C LYS A 89 3.90 15.45 -4.22
N ILE A 90 5.04 16.10 -4.16
CA ILE A 90 5.36 17.03 -3.06
C ILE A 90 4.56 18.31 -3.28
N LEU A 91 3.83 18.73 -2.26
CA LEU A 91 3.07 19.98 -2.26
C LEU A 91 3.96 21.11 -1.71
N PRO A 92 4.07 22.24 -2.41
CA PRO A 92 4.80 23.39 -1.89
C PRO A 92 4.04 24.04 -0.71
N LYS A 93 4.78 24.76 0.15
CA LYS A 93 4.20 25.44 1.32
C LYS A 93 3.00 26.32 0.98
N SER A 94 3.04 27.01 -0.17
CA SER A 94 1.92 27.84 -0.65
C SER A 94 0.61 27.07 -0.88
N VAL A 95 0.69 25.78 -1.22
CA VAL A 95 -0.48 24.90 -1.33
C VAL A 95 -0.88 24.38 0.05
N LEU A 96 0.09 24.02 0.89
CA LEU A 96 -0.19 23.54 2.26
C LEU A 96 -0.95 24.60 3.09
N ASP A 97 -0.65 25.86 2.87
CA ASP A 97 -1.24 27.01 3.57
C ASP A 97 -2.48 27.60 2.86
N SER A 98 -2.93 27.03 1.72
CA SER A 98 -3.96 27.65 0.86
C SER A 98 -5.41 27.42 1.33
N ALA A 99 -5.65 26.51 2.26
CA ALA A 99 -6.96 26.20 2.79
C ALA A 99 -7.03 26.53 4.30
N LYS A 100 -8.23 26.87 4.79
CA LYS A 100 -8.46 27.22 6.22
C LYS A 100 -7.92 26.17 7.18
N TYR A 101 -8.16 24.90 6.88
CA TYR A 101 -7.69 23.76 7.68
C TYR A 101 -6.45 23.08 7.06
N GLY A 102 -5.79 23.74 6.09
CA GLY A 102 -4.60 23.22 5.43
C GLY A 102 -4.84 21.94 4.63
N CYS A 103 -3.83 21.08 4.61
CA CYS A 103 -3.86 19.79 3.91
C CYS A 103 -3.83 18.63 4.92
N ILE A 104 -4.75 17.69 4.78
CA ILE A 104 -4.84 16.48 5.61
C ILE A 104 -4.51 15.26 4.75
N ASN A 105 -3.49 14.49 5.12
CA ASN A 105 -3.10 13.28 4.42
C ASN A 105 -3.59 12.02 5.15
N LEU A 106 -4.09 11.05 4.39
CA LEU A 106 -4.36 9.70 4.85
C LEU A 106 -3.14 8.82 4.57
N HIS A 107 -2.42 8.46 5.63
CA HIS A 107 -1.22 7.65 5.56
C HIS A 107 -1.49 6.21 6.02
N GLY A 108 -1.12 5.22 5.22
CA GLY A 108 -1.43 3.79 5.47
C GLY A 108 -0.50 3.13 6.49
N SER A 109 -0.24 3.79 7.62
CA SER A 109 0.46 3.21 8.77
C SER A 109 0.05 3.92 10.07
N LEU A 110 0.54 3.37 11.18
CA LEU A 110 0.51 4.02 12.50
C LEU A 110 1.74 4.93 12.64
N LEU A 111 1.62 6.19 12.21
CA LEU A 111 2.71 7.16 12.36
C LEU A 111 3.12 7.30 13.84
N PRO A 112 4.42 7.49 14.11
CA PRO A 112 5.52 7.86 13.21
C PRO A 112 6.20 6.67 12.50
N LYS A 113 5.71 5.44 12.63
CA LYS A 113 6.28 4.30 11.91
C LYS A 113 5.95 4.36 10.42
N TYR A 114 6.92 3.94 9.58
CA TYR A 114 6.74 3.76 8.14
C TYR A 114 6.39 5.04 7.37
N ARG A 115 7.02 6.16 7.69
CA ARG A 115 6.98 7.35 6.82
C ARG A 115 7.49 7.01 5.43
N GLY A 116 6.86 7.52 4.37
CA GLY A 116 7.29 7.35 2.98
C GLY A 116 6.40 6.47 2.12
N ALA A 117 6.98 5.71 1.18
CA ALA A 117 6.28 5.30 -0.02
C ALA A 117 5.49 3.97 0.06
N SER A 118 5.77 3.08 0.99
CA SER A 118 5.19 1.72 0.98
C SER A 118 4.89 1.20 2.39
N PRO A 119 4.17 1.98 3.22
CA PRO A 119 3.95 1.64 4.63
C PRO A 119 3.21 0.30 4.80
N ILE A 120 2.20 0.04 3.96
CA ILE A 120 1.35 -1.15 4.04
C ILE A 120 2.15 -2.43 3.76
N GLN A 121 2.92 -2.43 2.67
CA GLN A 121 3.76 -3.59 2.33
C GLN A 121 4.84 -3.80 3.41
N GLN A 122 5.43 -2.71 3.92
CA GLN A 122 6.50 -2.81 4.89
C GLN A 122 6.02 -3.38 6.23
N SER A 123 4.82 -3.03 6.70
CA SER A 123 4.26 -3.60 7.93
C SER A 123 4.05 -5.13 7.81
N VAL A 124 3.62 -5.61 6.63
CA VAL A 124 3.47 -7.06 6.37
C VAL A 124 4.82 -7.74 6.25
N LEU A 125 5.78 -7.14 5.53
CA LEU A 125 7.15 -7.68 5.37
C LEU A 125 7.87 -7.81 6.71
N ASN A 126 7.67 -6.85 7.61
CA ASN A 126 8.25 -6.87 8.95
C ASN A 126 7.51 -7.82 9.92
N GLY A 127 6.35 -8.33 9.52
CA GLY A 127 5.55 -9.23 10.36
C GLY A 127 4.89 -8.53 11.55
N ASP A 128 4.56 -7.26 11.40
CA ASP A 128 3.80 -6.53 12.42
C ASP A 128 2.45 -7.20 12.65
N ARG A 129 1.99 -7.18 13.89
CA ARG A 129 0.68 -7.72 14.28
C ARG A 129 -0.45 -6.70 14.15
N GLU A 130 -0.10 -5.41 14.19
CA GLU A 130 -1.03 -4.29 14.14
C GLU A 130 -0.53 -3.25 13.14
N THR A 131 -1.45 -2.64 12.43
CA THR A 131 -1.23 -1.49 11.57
C THR A 131 -2.47 -0.58 11.62
N GLY A 132 -2.58 0.36 10.68
CA GLY A 132 -3.75 1.24 10.61
C GLY A 132 -3.59 2.33 9.58
N VAL A 133 -4.48 3.32 9.68
CA VAL A 133 -4.43 4.54 8.89
C VAL A 133 -4.35 5.74 9.83
N THR A 134 -3.46 6.66 9.51
CA THR A 134 -3.29 7.93 10.22
C THR A 134 -3.79 9.08 9.34
N ALA A 135 -4.74 9.85 9.83
CA ALA A 135 -5.05 11.18 9.31
C ALA A 135 -4.09 12.18 9.97
N MET A 136 -3.26 12.84 9.17
CA MET A 136 -2.26 13.77 9.67
C MET A 136 -2.34 15.13 8.97
N GLN A 137 -2.03 16.20 9.68
CA GLN A 137 -1.79 17.52 9.09
C GLN A 137 -0.51 17.46 8.27
N MET A 138 -0.55 17.90 7.02
CA MET A 138 0.67 17.93 6.20
C MET A 138 1.52 19.14 6.54
N ASP A 139 2.83 18.93 6.53
CA ASP A 139 3.86 19.96 6.62
C ASP A 139 4.85 19.83 5.45
N VAL A 140 5.96 20.54 5.50
CA VAL A 140 7.01 20.52 4.45
C VAL A 140 7.87 19.26 4.51
N GLY A 141 7.79 18.47 5.59
CA GLY A 141 8.51 17.21 5.75
C GLY A 141 7.80 16.03 5.10
N LEU A 142 8.50 14.91 5.01
CA LEU A 142 7.92 13.66 4.49
C LEU A 142 7.16 12.95 5.64
N ASP A 143 5.84 13.06 5.65
CA ASP A 143 4.95 12.45 6.63
C ASP A 143 5.29 12.79 8.09
N THR A 144 5.78 14.03 8.34
CA THR A 144 6.25 14.51 9.65
C THR A 144 5.22 15.33 10.43
N GLY A 145 4.15 15.75 9.79
CA GLY A 145 3.15 16.62 10.39
C GLY A 145 2.35 15.97 11.53
N ASP A 146 1.62 16.79 12.27
CA ASP A 146 0.92 16.37 13.47
C ASP A 146 -0.19 15.35 13.18
N ILE A 147 -0.31 14.33 14.02
CA ILE A 147 -1.38 13.33 13.94
C ILE A 147 -2.69 13.96 14.41
N LEU A 148 -3.74 13.85 13.58
CA LEU A 148 -5.08 14.33 13.89
C LEU A 148 -5.95 13.20 14.45
N LYS A 149 -6.00 12.07 13.76
CA LYS A 149 -6.71 10.86 14.18
C LYS A 149 -6.04 9.61 13.65
N VAL A 150 -6.32 8.47 14.30
CA VAL A 150 -5.77 7.16 13.92
C VAL A 150 -6.86 6.11 14.05
N VAL A 151 -6.91 5.21 13.08
CA VAL A 151 -7.67 3.96 13.18
C VAL A 151 -6.70 2.78 13.10
N LYS A 152 -6.83 1.83 14.03
CA LYS A 152 -5.96 0.66 14.15
C LYS A 152 -6.68 -0.61 13.73
N THR A 153 -5.90 -1.58 13.27
CA THR A 153 -6.40 -2.91 12.94
C THR A 153 -5.29 -3.96 13.05
N GLU A 154 -5.65 -5.20 13.33
CA GLU A 154 -4.71 -6.33 13.30
C GLU A 154 -4.38 -6.72 11.86
N ILE A 155 -3.20 -7.28 11.64
CA ILE A 155 -2.79 -7.91 10.38
C ILE A 155 -2.98 -9.41 10.52
N GLY A 156 -3.82 -10.02 9.69
CA GLY A 156 -4.05 -11.46 9.67
C GLY A 156 -2.77 -12.24 9.34
N VAL A 157 -2.59 -13.40 9.97
CA VAL A 157 -1.35 -14.21 9.83
C VAL A 157 -1.04 -14.53 8.36
N ASN A 158 -2.05 -14.82 7.56
CA ASN A 158 -1.92 -15.16 6.14
C ASN A 158 -2.36 -14.01 5.22
N GLU A 159 -2.76 -12.87 5.78
CA GLU A 159 -3.23 -11.71 5.01
C GLU A 159 -2.09 -11.15 4.16
N THR A 160 -2.35 -10.98 2.88
CA THR A 160 -1.40 -10.37 1.93
C THR A 160 -1.41 -8.85 2.04
N SER A 161 -0.35 -8.22 1.55
CA SER A 161 -0.31 -6.75 1.49
C SER A 161 -1.41 -6.17 0.58
N GLY A 162 -1.88 -6.91 -0.42
CA GLY A 162 -2.99 -6.52 -1.28
C GLY A 162 -4.33 -6.50 -0.53
N GLU A 163 -4.64 -7.58 0.21
CA GLU A 163 -5.85 -7.65 1.02
C GLU A 163 -5.86 -6.59 2.13
N LEU A 164 -4.71 -6.38 2.79
CA LEU A 164 -4.55 -5.32 3.79
C LEU A 164 -4.72 -3.92 3.16
N PHE A 165 -4.18 -3.70 1.97
CA PHE A 165 -4.32 -2.45 1.22
C PHE A 165 -5.79 -2.11 0.96
N ASP A 166 -6.58 -3.08 0.46
CA ASP A 166 -8.00 -2.89 0.20
C ASP A 166 -8.76 -2.54 1.49
N ARG A 167 -8.45 -3.23 2.57
CA ARG A 167 -9.09 -3.00 3.87
C ARG A 167 -8.72 -1.63 4.47
N LEU A 168 -7.45 -1.26 4.44
CA LEU A 168 -6.99 0.05 4.95
C LEU A 168 -7.52 1.21 4.10
N SER A 169 -7.70 1.02 2.79
CA SER A 169 -8.27 2.05 1.92
C SER A 169 -9.73 2.37 2.30
N LEU A 170 -10.54 1.37 2.65
CA LEU A 170 -11.91 1.56 3.15
C LEU A 170 -11.91 2.24 4.52
N MET A 171 -11.07 1.78 5.45
CA MET A 171 -10.91 2.40 6.77
C MET A 171 -10.47 3.87 6.69
N GLY A 172 -9.63 4.20 5.69
CA GLY A 172 -9.22 5.58 5.40
C GLY A 172 -10.41 6.47 5.00
N GLY A 173 -11.36 5.91 4.24
CA GLY A 173 -12.59 6.61 3.87
C GLY A 173 -13.48 6.96 5.07
N GLU A 174 -13.62 6.06 6.03
CA GLU A 174 -14.36 6.32 7.27
C GLU A 174 -13.60 7.29 8.18
N LEU A 175 -12.28 7.10 8.33
CA LEU A 175 -11.43 7.94 9.15
C LEU A 175 -11.45 9.41 8.72
N ILE A 176 -11.44 9.68 7.41
CA ILE A 176 -11.44 11.08 6.94
C ILE A 176 -12.74 11.79 7.28
N LEU A 177 -13.89 11.15 7.13
CA LEU A 177 -15.18 11.73 7.51
C LEU A 177 -15.23 12.05 8.99
N ASP A 178 -14.80 11.13 9.85
CA ASP A 178 -14.74 11.33 11.30
C ASP A 178 -13.74 12.42 11.67
N THR A 179 -12.60 12.50 10.96
CA THR A 179 -11.60 13.56 11.17
C THR A 179 -12.17 14.94 10.82
N LEU A 180 -12.84 15.07 9.67
CA LEU A 180 -13.42 16.36 9.24
C LEU A 180 -14.55 16.80 10.15
N SER A 181 -15.42 15.89 10.58
CA SER A 181 -16.48 16.19 11.54
C SER A 181 -15.92 16.71 12.88
N ALA A 182 -14.89 16.05 13.41
CA ALA A 182 -14.24 16.49 14.66
C ALA A 182 -13.50 17.82 14.49
N LEU A 183 -12.93 18.06 13.30
CA LEU A 183 -12.24 19.32 12.97
C LEU A 183 -13.22 20.51 12.92
N GLU A 184 -14.39 20.33 12.32
CA GLU A 184 -15.46 21.35 12.29
C GLU A 184 -15.95 21.73 13.68
N LYS A 185 -16.05 20.75 14.57
CA LYS A 185 -16.47 20.94 15.96
C LYS A 185 -15.36 21.49 16.87
N GLY A 186 -14.12 21.61 16.38
CA GLY A 186 -12.97 22.02 17.19
C GLY A 186 -12.55 20.96 18.23
N GLU A 187 -12.86 19.68 18.00
CA GLU A 187 -12.59 18.57 18.91
C GLU A 187 -11.23 17.89 18.64
N ILE A 188 -10.49 18.32 17.59
CA ILE A 188 -9.16 17.79 17.27
C ILE A 188 -8.11 18.47 18.15
N THR A 189 -7.33 17.64 18.84
CA THR A 189 -6.07 18.05 19.46
C THR A 189 -4.93 17.41 18.67
N PRO A 190 -4.21 18.16 17.82
CA PRO A 190 -3.10 17.63 17.06
C PRO A 190 -1.99 17.09 17.96
N ILE A 191 -1.47 15.91 17.65
CA ILE A 191 -0.41 15.24 18.41
C ILE A 191 0.88 15.26 17.58
N LYS A 192 1.93 15.87 18.13
CA LYS A 192 3.26 15.84 17.49
C LYS A 192 3.80 14.42 17.46
N GLN A 193 4.39 14.07 16.34
CA GLN A 193 5.03 12.77 16.20
C GLN A 193 6.32 12.71 17.03
N ASP A 194 6.56 11.58 17.69
CA ASP A 194 7.83 11.32 18.39
C ASP A 194 8.89 10.86 17.37
N GLU A 195 9.85 11.72 17.10
CA GLU A 195 10.93 11.46 16.14
C GLU A 195 11.80 10.24 16.52
N SER A 196 11.90 9.90 17.81
CA SER A 196 12.65 8.73 18.28
C SER A 196 12.03 7.40 17.86
N LEU A 197 10.73 7.39 17.56
CA LEU A 197 9.94 6.22 17.10
C LEU A 197 9.76 6.19 15.59
N ALA A 198 10.24 7.21 14.87
CA ALA A 198 10.04 7.32 13.43
C ALA A 198 10.87 6.27 12.67
N THR A 199 10.20 5.60 11.74
CA THR A 199 10.85 4.72 10.75
C THR A 199 10.45 5.13 9.34
N HIS A 200 11.30 4.81 8.37
CA HIS A 200 11.10 5.24 6.99
C HIS A 200 11.00 4.04 6.05
N THR A 201 10.21 4.18 5.01
CA THR A 201 10.04 3.17 3.96
C THR A 201 10.40 3.74 2.59
N SER A 202 10.99 2.89 1.76
CA SER A 202 11.23 3.17 0.35
C SER A 202 10.20 2.47 -0.53
N LYS A 203 10.26 2.76 -1.84
CA LYS A 203 9.42 2.04 -2.81
C LYS A 203 9.82 0.58 -2.86
N ILE A 204 8.82 -0.30 -2.89
CA ILE A 204 9.01 -1.71 -3.19
C ILE A 204 9.46 -1.86 -4.65
N ASP A 205 10.41 -2.72 -4.91
CA ASP A 205 10.88 -3.04 -6.26
C ASP A 205 11.19 -4.54 -6.43
N LYS A 206 11.59 -4.92 -7.64
CA LYS A 206 11.83 -6.33 -7.98
C LYS A 206 13.09 -6.93 -7.38
N SER A 207 14.00 -6.15 -6.81
CA SER A 207 15.18 -6.66 -6.13
C SER A 207 14.81 -7.44 -4.86
N LEU A 208 13.65 -7.15 -4.29
CA LEU A 208 13.12 -7.83 -3.11
C LEU A 208 12.53 -9.22 -3.42
N CYS A 209 12.29 -9.56 -4.70
CA CYS A 209 11.57 -10.79 -5.05
C CYS A 209 12.26 -12.10 -4.62
N PRO A 210 13.58 -12.30 -4.73
CA PRO A 210 14.20 -13.58 -4.41
C PRO A 210 13.94 -13.99 -2.94
N ILE A 211 13.44 -15.21 -2.75
CA ILE A 211 13.25 -15.79 -1.41
C ILE A 211 14.61 -16.29 -0.93
N ASP A 212 14.96 -15.93 0.30
CA ASP A 212 16.11 -16.46 1.03
C ASP A 212 15.61 -17.45 2.08
N PHE A 213 15.68 -18.73 1.77
CA PHE A 213 15.27 -19.79 2.69
C PHE A 213 16.21 -19.97 3.89
N THR A 214 17.34 -19.29 3.95
CA THR A 214 18.20 -19.28 5.15
C THR A 214 17.59 -18.47 6.30
N LYS A 215 16.59 -17.63 6.00
CA LYS A 215 15.78 -16.91 6.97
C LYS A 215 14.81 -17.85 7.69
N SER A 216 14.19 -17.39 8.77
CA SER A 216 13.11 -18.13 9.45
C SER A 216 11.90 -18.32 8.54
N ALA A 217 11.08 -19.35 8.81
CA ALA A 217 9.82 -19.57 8.11
C ALA A 217 8.90 -18.36 8.21
N PHE A 218 8.90 -17.64 9.33
CA PHE A 218 8.13 -16.44 9.55
C PHE A 218 8.54 -15.32 8.60
N GLU A 219 9.85 -15.05 8.45
CA GLU A 219 10.37 -14.05 7.53
C GLU A 219 10.09 -14.41 6.07
N VAL A 220 10.26 -15.69 5.70
CA VAL A 220 9.95 -16.20 4.35
C VAL A 220 8.46 -16.05 4.04
N HIS A 221 7.59 -16.43 4.96
CA HIS A 221 6.14 -16.29 4.83
C HIS A 221 5.73 -14.82 4.69
N ASN A 222 6.26 -13.95 5.53
CA ASN A 222 6.01 -12.50 5.46
C ASN A 222 6.48 -11.90 4.14
N LYS A 223 7.61 -12.35 3.61
CA LYS A 223 8.10 -11.93 2.30
C LYS A 223 7.14 -12.33 1.18
N ILE A 224 6.63 -13.56 1.20
CA ILE A 224 5.69 -14.06 0.20
C ILE A 224 4.40 -13.24 0.24
N ARG A 225 3.77 -13.11 1.40
CA ARG A 225 2.51 -12.38 1.54
C ARG A 225 2.66 -10.86 1.42
N GLY A 226 3.80 -10.30 1.86
CA GLY A 226 4.09 -8.86 1.80
C GLY A 226 4.38 -8.35 0.39
N LEU A 227 4.85 -9.22 -0.51
CA LEU A 227 5.08 -8.88 -1.92
C LEU A 227 3.90 -9.26 -2.85
N ASN A 228 2.81 -9.76 -2.32
CA ASN A 228 1.60 -10.09 -3.08
C ASN A 228 0.58 -8.94 -2.98
N PRO A 229 0.04 -8.38 -4.08
CA PRO A 229 0.06 -8.89 -5.46
C PRO A 229 1.25 -8.44 -6.33
N TRP A 230 2.11 -7.58 -5.85
CA TRP A 230 3.26 -7.07 -6.61
C TRP A 230 4.43 -6.72 -5.67
N PRO A 231 5.68 -7.04 -6.05
CA PRO A 231 6.14 -7.63 -7.34
C PRO A 231 6.09 -9.17 -7.39
N ILE A 232 5.65 -9.86 -6.35
CA ILE A 232 5.59 -11.29 -6.09
C ILE A 232 6.97 -11.90 -5.77
N ALA A 233 7.04 -12.59 -4.66
CA ALA A 233 8.23 -13.33 -4.26
C ALA A 233 8.58 -14.44 -5.26
N THR A 234 9.85 -14.73 -5.44
CA THR A 234 10.33 -15.72 -6.42
C THR A 234 11.34 -16.66 -5.83
N THR A 235 11.33 -17.91 -6.29
CA THR A 235 12.37 -18.90 -6.03
C THR A 235 12.79 -19.56 -7.34
N GLU A 236 13.79 -20.44 -7.30
CA GLU A 236 14.21 -21.24 -8.44
C GLU A 236 13.96 -22.72 -8.17
N ILE A 237 13.31 -23.41 -9.10
CA ILE A 237 13.09 -24.85 -9.06
C ILE A 237 13.59 -25.45 -10.38
N ASN A 238 14.55 -26.37 -10.30
CA ASN A 238 15.16 -27.03 -11.48
C ASN A 238 15.64 -26.01 -12.54
N GLY A 239 16.32 -24.94 -12.12
CA GLY A 239 16.85 -23.88 -12.98
C GLY A 239 15.79 -22.98 -13.61
N LYS A 240 14.53 -23.05 -13.15
CA LYS A 240 13.44 -22.21 -13.64
C LYS A 240 12.92 -21.27 -12.55
N LYS A 241 12.73 -20.02 -12.90
CA LYS A 241 12.17 -19.02 -12.02
C LYS A 241 10.67 -19.29 -11.77
N ILE A 242 10.29 -19.39 -10.52
CA ILE A 242 8.92 -19.64 -10.06
C ILE A 242 8.50 -18.48 -9.16
N LYS A 243 7.36 -17.87 -9.45
CA LYS A 243 6.71 -16.94 -8.51
C LYS A 243 5.95 -17.71 -7.46
N VAL A 244 6.04 -17.27 -6.21
CA VAL A 244 5.31 -17.85 -5.07
C VAL A 244 4.27 -16.85 -4.62
N HIS A 245 2.99 -17.20 -4.76
CA HIS A 245 1.87 -16.31 -4.45
C HIS A 245 1.35 -16.46 -3.03
N SER A 246 1.41 -17.69 -2.49
CA SER A 246 0.96 -17.93 -1.11
C SER A 246 1.73 -19.09 -0.46
N SER A 247 1.82 -19.02 0.86
CA SER A 247 2.45 -20.05 1.70
C SER A 247 1.72 -20.15 3.05
N LEU A 248 1.99 -21.22 3.77
CA LEU A 248 1.58 -21.42 5.15
C LEU A 248 2.79 -21.75 6.00
N LEU A 249 2.74 -21.36 7.27
CA LEU A 249 3.76 -21.72 8.26
C LEU A 249 3.63 -23.19 8.66
N CYS A 250 4.75 -23.89 8.75
CA CYS A 250 4.82 -25.28 9.18
C CYS A 250 5.90 -25.46 10.25
N GLU A 251 5.64 -26.36 11.22
CA GLU A 251 6.52 -26.62 12.37
C GLU A 251 7.70 -27.57 12.05
N LYS A 252 7.69 -28.23 10.89
CA LYS A 252 8.76 -29.14 10.47
C LYS A 252 10.07 -28.38 10.26
N SER A 253 11.20 -29.03 10.48
CA SER A 253 12.53 -28.47 10.27
C SER A 253 13.36 -29.36 9.36
N GLY A 254 14.36 -28.78 8.70
CA GLY A 254 15.29 -29.46 7.81
C GLY A 254 16.45 -28.53 7.44
N LYS A 255 17.28 -28.96 6.51
CA LYS A 255 18.33 -28.07 5.96
C LYS A 255 17.66 -26.98 5.12
N ALA A 256 18.00 -25.72 5.40
CA ALA A 256 17.40 -24.57 4.70
C ALA A 256 17.49 -24.72 3.16
N GLY A 257 16.40 -24.37 2.48
CA GLY A 257 16.24 -24.49 1.02
C GLY A 257 15.96 -25.90 0.53
N THR A 258 15.87 -26.93 1.40
CA THR A 258 15.56 -28.30 0.95
C THR A 258 14.05 -28.57 1.01
N VAL A 259 13.57 -29.31 0.03
CA VAL A 259 12.22 -29.89 0.02
C VAL A 259 12.14 -30.98 1.06
N ILE A 260 11.26 -30.85 2.05
CA ILE A 260 11.04 -31.86 3.12
C ILE A 260 9.72 -32.59 2.98
N SER A 261 8.86 -32.18 2.08
CA SER A 261 7.64 -32.87 1.66
C SER A 261 7.24 -32.42 0.26
N THR A 262 6.67 -33.33 -0.52
CA THR A 262 6.07 -33.01 -1.83
C THR A 262 4.54 -33.09 -1.82
N LYS A 263 3.93 -33.54 -0.72
CA LYS A 263 2.47 -33.63 -0.52
C LYS A 263 2.13 -33.30 0.93
N PRO A 264 1.85 -32.02 1.23
CA PRO A 264 2.03 -30.79 0.41
C PRO A 264 3.50 -30.45 0.16
N LEU A 265 3.75 -29.48 -0.73
CA LEU A 265 5.11 -28.98 -1.00
C LEU A 265 5.61 -28.13 0.15
N ILE A 266 6.49 -28.69 0.98
CA ILE A 266 7.07 -28.01 2.13
C ILE A 266 8.57 -27.84 1.91
N VAL A 267 9.05 -26.62 2.17
CA VAL A 267 10.47 -26.23 2.06
C VAL A 267 10.98 -25.82 3.43
N ALA A 268 12.09 -26.39 3.84
CA ALA A 268 12.75 -26.03 5.09
C ALA A 268 13.36 -24.62 4.99
N CYS A 269 13.24 -23.88 6.08
CA CYS A 269 13.83 -22.57 6.27
C CYS A 269 14.99 -22.65 7.29
N GLY A 270 15.64 -21.51 7.57
CA GLY A 270 16.68 -21.47 8.63
C GLY A 270 16.13 -21.85 9.98
N GLU A 271 14.86 -21.55 10.24
CA GLU A 271 14.08 -22.04 11.38
C GLU A 271 12.71 -22.44 10.86
N LYS A 272 12.25 -23.66 11.20
CA LYS A 272 10.98 -24.24 10.76
C LYS A 272 10.87 -24.41 9.23
N SER A 273 9.69 -24.30 8.65
CA SER A 273 9.44 -24.48 7.22
C SER A 273 8.20 -23.74 6.74
N VAL A 274 8.07 -23.61 5.43
CA VAL A 274 6.87 -23.09 4.78
C VAL A 274 6.30 -24.11 3.80
N GLU A 275 4.99 -24.23 3.77
CA GLU A 275 4.25 -24.86 2.68
C GLU A 275 4.09 -23.84 1.56
N LEU A 276 4.47 -24.17 0.35
CA LEU A 276 4.19 -23.37 -0.84
C LEU A 276 2.85 -23.80 -1.42
N CYS A 277 1.84 -22.93 -1.38
CA CYS A 277 0.47 -23.29 -1.74
C CYS A 277 0.17 -22.97 -3.21
N GLU A 278 0.36 -21.72 -3.61
CA GLU A 278 0.12 -21.26 -4.97
C GLU A 278 1.40 -20.72 -5.59
N ILE A 279 1.71 -21.20 -6.79
CA ILE A 279 2.92 -20.84 -7.51
C ILE A 279 2.63 -20.54 -8.98
N GLN A 280 3.55 -19.89 -9.64
CA GLN A 280 3.42 -19.55 -11.05
C GLN A 280 4.76 -19.69 -11.76
N PRO A 281 4.97 -20.75 -12.58
CA PRO A 281 6.11 -20.85 -13.48
C PRO A 281 6.11 -19.72 -14.52
N GLU A 282 7.30 -19.33 -14.98
CA GLU A 282 7.43 -18.29 -15.97
C GLU A 282 6.64 -18.64 -17.25
N GLY A 283 5.87 -17.69 -17.78
CA GLY A 283 5.03 -17.88 -18.97
C GLY A 283 3.77 -18.74 -18.76
N LYS A 284 3.51 -19.21 -17.54
CA LYS A 284 2.31 -20.01 -17.21
C LYS A 284 1.32 -19.21 -16.35
N LYS A 285 0.11 -19.79 -16.17
CA LYS A 285 -0.89 -19.27 -15.23
C LYS A 285 -0.52 -19.70 -13.80
N LYS A 286 -1.05 -18.96 -12.82
CA LYS A 286 -1.01 -19.34 -11.41
C LYS A 286 -1.71 -20.70 -11.21
N MET A 287 -1.15 -21.57 -10.39
CA MET A 287 -1.65 -22.91 -10.10
C MET A 287 -1.28 -23.32 -8.67
N THR A 288 -1.91 -24.37 -8.14
CA THR A 288 -1.49 -24.97 -6.88
C THR A 288 -0.14 -25.67 -7.02
N ALA A 289 0.63 -25.75 -5.93
CA ALA A 289 1.89 -26.50 -5.92
C ALA A 289 1.68 -27.98 -6.27
N GLU A 290 0.55 -28.58 -5.89
CA GLU A 290 0.19 -29.95 -6.26
C GLU A 290 0.04 -30.13 -7.78
N ALA A 291 -0.68 -29.21 -8.45
CA ALA A 291 -0.84 -29.22 -9.90
C ALA A 291 0.50 -29.04 -10.62
N PHE A 292 1.40 -28.21 -10.09
CA PHE A 292 2.75 -28.07 -10.61
C PHE A 292 3.54 -29.36 -10.51
N LEU A 293 3.50 -30.04 -9.34
CA LEU A 293 4.23 -31.27 -9.10
C LEU A 293 3.73 -32.46 -9.96
N ALA A 294 2.48 -32.44 -10.41
CA ALA A 294 1.98 -33.45 -11.35
C ALA A 294 2.74 -33.47 -12.68
N GLY A 295 3.31 -32.33 -13.09
CA GLY A 295 4.09 -32.20 -14.34
C GLY A 295 5.59 -31.97 -14.13
N HIS A 296 6.06 -31.87 -12.90
CA HIS A 296 7.45 -31.55 -12.60
C HIS A 296 7.97 -32.43 -11.48
N ARG A 297 9.02 -33.20 -11.77
CA ARG A 297 9.65 -34.05 -10.75
C ARG A 297 10.40 -33.19 -9.74
N LEU A 298 10.01 -33.33 -8.48
CA LEU A 298 10.68 -32.76 -7.32
C LEU A 298 10.64 -33.83 -6.22
N SER A 299 11.73 -34.05 -5.56
CA SER A 299 11.88 -35.12 -4.54
C SER A 299 12.24 -34.51 -3.18
N VAL A 300 11.94 -35.20 -2.11
CA VAL A 300 12.45 -34.85 -0.79
C VAL A 300 13.97 -34.88 -0.81
N GLY A 301 14.58 -33.82 -0.30
CA GLY A 301 16.03 -33.60 -0.36
C GLY A 301 16.52 -32.68 -1.49
N ASP A 302 15.69 -32.42 -2.52
CA ASP A 302 16.03 -31.45 -3.56
C ASP A 302 16.17 -30.05 -2.97
N VAL A 303 17.12 -29.29 -3.50
CA VAL A 303 17.37 -27.91 -3.07
C VAL A 303 16.68 -26.94 -4.03
N ILE A 304 16.00 -25.94 -3.48
CA ILE A 304 15.35 -24.84 -4.23
C ILE A 304 15.80 -23.49 -3.68
N GLY A 305 15.91 -22.50 -4.55
CA GLY A 305 16.35 -21.13 -4.16
C GLY A 305 17.53 -20.64 -4.93
#